data_a7b6f80709f3e27d38950d0f2c4d7e8f
#
_entry.id   a7b6f80709f3e27d38950d0f2c4d7e8f
#
_cell.length_a   1.000
_cell.length_b   1.000
_cell.length_c   1.000
_cell.angle_alpha   90.00
_cell.angle_beta   90.00
_cell.angle_gamma   90.00
#
_symmetry.space_group_name_H-M   'P 1'
#
loop_
_entity.id
_entity.type
_entity.pdbx_description
1 polymer ?
#
loop_
_entity_poly.entity_id
_entity_poly.type
_entity_poly.pdbx_seq_one_letter_code
_entity_poly.pdbx_strand_id
1 'polypeptide(L)'
;EENECIIRRIREQYQAGIAYEKQAVLYRTNLQPRRLAYKLNQYNIPYTLSDALPNLFDHFAVRYVLDYMRIAMGDTSRATFLRIINKPSRYISRDALLEDPVDYDKLRFRLRNKESVVENLDKLMADVKMLRKLRPYPALNFIRNFIGYDTYIKDYAEYRQLDASEMYEVLDEFGYMIKDMESYAELFTFIDEYKEQLARQQEKNRMRKGVNLMTMHSAKGLEFDTVYI
;
A
#
# COMPACT_ATOMS: atom_id res chain seq x y z
N GLU A 1 4.30 -2.60 -21.78
CA GLU A 1 4.52 -3.52 -22.90
C GLU A 1 3.98 -4.93 -22.61
N GLU A 2 4.35 -5.56 -21.50
CA GLU A 2 3.94 -6.93 -21.13
C GLU A 2 2.41 -7.08 -21.01
N ASN A 3 1.75 -6.23 -20.24
CA ASN A 3 0.30 -6.27 -20.07
C ASN A 3 -0.49 -6.06 -21.38
N GLU A 4 0.06 -5.30 -22.33
CA GLU A 4 -0.57 -5.11 -23.65
C GLU A 4 -0.45 -6.35 -24.51
N CYS A 5 0.67 -7.05 -24.42
CA CYS A 5 0.87 -8.32 -25.07
C CYS A 5 -0.12 -9.37 -24.55
N ILE A 6 -0.29 -9.46 -23.24
CA ILE A 6 -1.25 -10.38 -22.59
C ILE A 6 -2.68 -10.08 -23.07
N ILE A 7 -3.09 -8.81 -23.04
CA ILE A 7 -4.45 -8.40 -23.48
C ILE A 7 -4.70 -8.76 -24.95
N ARG A 8 -3.73 -8.50 -25.82
CA ARG A 8 -3.84 -8.86 -27.23
C ARG A 8 -4.04 -10.37 -27.38
N ARG A 9 -3.23 -11.19 -26.72
CA ARG A 9 -3.35 -12.66 -26.78
C ARG A 9 -4.68 -13.16 -26.22
N ILE A 10 -5.17 -12.58 -25.12
CA ILE A 10 -6.49 -12.90 -24.57
C ILE A 10 -7.60 -12.69 -25.64
N ARG A 11 -7.54 -11.58 -26.37
CA ARG A 11 -8.52 -11.28 -27.43
C ARG A 11 -8.39 -12.22 -28.63
N GLU A 12 -7.15 -12.53 -29.04
CA GLU A 12 -6.89 -13.48 -30.12
C GLU A 12 -7.45 -14.87 -29.78
N GLN A 13 -7.24 -15.36 -28.58
CA GLN A 13 -7.77 -16.63 -28.10
C GLN A 13 -9.32 -16.62 -28.05
N TYR A 14 -9.89 -15.52 -27.57
CA TYR A 14 -11.35 -15.36 -27.55
C TYR A 14 -11.94 -15.40 -28.99
N GLN A 15 -11.31 -14.74 -29.95
CA GLN A 15 -11.69 -14.78 -31.35
C GLN A 15 -11.52 -16.18 -31.99
N ALA A 16 -10.55 -16.96 -31.48
CA ALA A 16 -10.36 -18.36 -31.87
C ALA A 16 -11.35 -19.33 -31.22
N GLY A 17 -12.31 -18.83 -30.42
CA GLY A 17 -13.40 -19.62 -29.81
C GLY A 17 -13.12 -20.06 -28.36
N ILE A 18 -12.01 -19.65 -27.73
CA ILE A 18 -11.73 -19.96 -26.31
C ILE A 18 -12.40 -18.92 -25.44
N ALA A 19 -13.43 -19.32 -24.69
CA ALA A 19 -14.16 -18.43 -23.79
C ALA A 19 -13.23 -17.79 -22.74
N TYR A 20 -13.52 -16.56 -22.31
CA TYR A 20 -12.72 -15.87 -21.31
C TYR A 20 -12.54 -16.65 -20.01
N GLU A 21 -13.57 -17.37 -19.55
CA GLU A 21 -13.55 -18.21 -18.35
C GLU A 21 -12.62 -19.42 -18.43
N LYS A 22 -12.19 -19.77 -19.66
CA LYS A 22 -11.22 -20.83 -19.93
C LYS A 22 -9.78 -20.33 -20.05
N GLN A 23 -9.57 -19.04 -19.88
CA GLN A 23 -8.27 -18.40 -19.91
C GLN A 23 -7.88 -17.95 -18.50
N ALA A 24 -6.61 -18.13 -18.13
CA ALA A 24 -6.07 -17.69 -16.84
C ALA A 24 -4.77 -16.91 -17.01
N VAL A 25 -4.60 -15.87 -16.20
CA VAL A 25 -3.32 -15.18 -16.00
C VAL A 25 -2.82 -15.51 -14.61
N LEU A 26 -1.64 -16.14 -14.54
CA LEU A 26 -1.00 -16.53 -13.31
C LEU A 26 0.11 -15.53 -12.98
N TYR A 27 0.18 -15.14 -11.71
CA TYR A 27 1.22 -14.25 -11.22
C TYR A 27 1.82 -14.76 -9.91
N ARG A 28 3.02 -14.29 -9.62
CA ARG A 28 3.74 -14.70 -8.41
C ARG A 28 3.24 -13.96 -7.17
N THR A 29 2.93 -12.66 -7.30
CA THR A 29 2.50 -11.80 -6.20
C THR A 29 1.18 -11.10 -6.51
N ASN A 30 0.38 -10.81 -5.49
CA ASN A 30 -0.91 -10.14 -5.63
C ASN A 30 -0.81 -8.66 -6.06
N LEU A 31 0.39 -8.12 -6.25
CA LEU A 31 0.61 -6.74 -6.72
C LEU A 31 0.58 -6.63 -8.24
N GLN A 32 1.10 -7.65 -8.95
CA GLN A 32 1.22 -7.67 -10.42
C GLN A 32 -0.12 -7.50 -11.17
N PRO A 33 -1.25 -8.11 -10.75
CA PRO A 33 -2.48 -8.08 -11.55
C PRO A 33 -3.23 -6.74 -11.56
N ARG A 34 -2.88 -5.77 -10.70
CA ARG A 34 -3.61 -4.49 -10.61
C ARG A 34 -3.60 -3.71 -11.92
N ARG A 35 -2.41 -3.55 -12.52
CA ARG A 35 -2.26 -2.86 -13.80
C ARG A 35 -2.96 -3.61 -14.93
N LEU A 36 -2.90 -4.94 -14.90
CA LEU A 36 -3.59 -5.78 -15.86
C LEU A 36 -5.12 -5.67 -15.70
N ALA A 37 -5.63 -5.77 -14.48
CA ALA A 37 -7.06 -5.63 -14.19
C ALA A 37 -7.61 -4.25 -14.64
N TYR A 38 -6.85 -3.17 -14.36
CA TYR A 38 -7.20 -1.84 -14.85
C TYR A 38 -7.30 -1.80 -16.39
N LYS A 39 -6.32 -2.36 -17.10
CA LYS A 39 -6.32 -2.41 -18.56
C LYS A 39 -7.44 -3.31 -19.10
N LEU A 40 -7.70 -4.47 -18.51
CA LEU A 40 -8.81 -5.33 -18.90
C LEU A 40 -10.15 -4.59 -18.81
N ASN A 41 -10.34 -3.76 -17.76
CA ASN A 41 -11.50 -2.87 -17.66
C ASN A 41 -11.56 -1.85 -18.80
N GLN A 42 -10.44 -1.20 -19.14
CA GLN A 42 -10.39 -0.25 -20.25
C GLN A 42 -10.79 -0.90 -21.60
N TYR A 43 -10.42 -2.15 -21.80
CA TYR A 43 -10.76 -2.90 -23.01
C TYR A 43 -12.10 -3.65 -22.92
N ASN A 44 -12.89 -3.45 -21.85
CA ASN A 44 -14.15 -4.13 -21.59
C ASN A 44 -14.04 -5.67 -21.62
N ILE A 45 -12.89 -6.22 -21.23
CA ILE A 45 -12.68 -7.65 -21.09
C ILE A 45 -13.10 -8.07 -19.68
N PRO A 46 -14.10 -8.96 -19.55
CA PRO A 46 -14.50 -9.45 -18.23
C PRO A 46 -13.40 -10.31 -17.62
N TYR A 47 -13.18 -10.13 -16.33
CA TYR A 47 -12.22 -10.95 -15.57
C TYR A 47 -12.77 -11.29 -14.19
N THR A 48 -12.25 -12.35 -13.60
CA THR A 48 -12.48 -12.75 -12.22
C THR A 48 -11.16 -12.73 -11.45
N LEU A 49 -11.22 -12.38 -10.19
CA LEU A 49 -10.09 -12.43 -9.27
C LEU A 49 -10.36 -13.56 -8.27
N SER A 50 -9.54 -14.59 -8.29
CA SER A 50 -9.64 -15.68 -7.30
C SER A 50 -9.21 -15.22 -5.92
N ASP A 51 -8.23 -14.31 -5.86
CA ASP A 51 -7.79 -13.63 -4.66
C ASP A 51 -8.24 -12.18 -4.73
N ALA A 52 -8.76 -11.64 -3.63
CA ALA A 52 -9.03 -10.20 -3.56
C ALA A 52 -7.74 -9.44 -3.86
N LEU A 53 -7.77 -8.52 -4.85
CA LEU A 53 -6.62 -7.64 -5.07
C LEU A 53 -6.30 -6.95 -3.75
N PRO A 54 -5.09 -7.15 -3.17
CA PRO A 54 -4.76 -6.47 -1.94
C PRO A 54 -4.84 -4.97 -2.22
N ASN A 55 -5.60 -4.28 -1.40
CA ASN A 55 -5.66 -2.83 -1.50
C ASN A 55 -4.27 -2.26 -1.20
N LEU A 56 -3.74 -1.45 -2.12
CA LEU A 56 -2.44 -0.78 -1.96
C LEU A 56 -2.33 -0.05 -0.62
N PHE A 57 -3.43 0.61 -0.21
CA PHE A 57 -3.50 1.39 1.03
C PHE A 57 -3.51 0.54 2.31
N ASP A 58 -3.76 -0.76 2.20
CA ASP A 58 -3.71 -1.70 3.31
C ASP A 58 -2.33 -2.38 3.43
N HIS A 59 -1.46 -2.22 2.41
CA HIS A 59 -0.09 -2.70 2.48
C HIS A 59 0.66 -1.97 3.61
N PHE A 60 1.37 -2.70 4.47
CA PHE A 60 1.95 -2.14 5.69
C PHE A 60 2.90 -0.96 5.40
N ALA A 61 3.68 -1.01 4.30
CA ALA A 61 4.59 0.05 3.93
C ALA A 61 3.85 1.37 3.62
N VAL A 62 2.73 1.31 2.92
CA VAL A 62 1.89 2.49 2.64
C VAL A 62 1.14 2.92 3.90
N ARG A 63 0.64 1.98 4.68
CA ARG A 63 -0.15 2.28 5.89
C ARG A 63 0.63 3.09 6.92
N TYR A 64 1.93 2.82 7.10
CA TYR A 64 2.75 3.63 8.01
C TYR A 64 3.01 5.04 7.47
N VAL A 65 3.17 5.20 6.17
CA VAL A 65 3.23 6.53 5.54
C VAL A 65 1.93 7.31 5.76
N LEU A 66 0.78 6.66 5.56
CA LEU A 66 -0.53 7.26 5.81
C LEU A 66 -0.71 7.62 7.29
N ASP A 67 -0.18 6.83 8.22
CA ASP A 67 -0.23 7.15 9.65
C ASP A 67 0.61 8.39 10.00
N TYR A 68 1.77 8.58 9.38
CA TYR A 68 2.52 9.85 9.48
C TYR A 68 1.69 11.04 8.98
N MET A 69 1.02 10.89 7.84
CA MET A 69 0.17 11.93 7.28
C MET A 69 -1.05 12.22 8.17
N ARG A 70 -1.68 11.20 8.78
CA ARG A 70 -2.77 11.38 9.76
C ARG A 70 -2.33 12.18 10.97
N ILE A 71 -1.15 11.86 11.53
CA ILE A 71 -0.59 12.62 12.67
C ILE A 71 -0.30 14.06 12.25
N ALA A 72 0.18 14.28 11.04
CA ALA A 72 0.36 15.63 10.50
C ALA A 72 -0.97 16.41 10.39
N MET A 73 -2.09 15.73 10.10
CA MET A 73 -3.42 16.32 10.11
C MET A 73 -4.00 16.57 11.52
N GLY A 74 -3.33 16.08 12.57
CA GLY A 74 -3.76 16.27 13.96
C GLY A 74 -4.34 15.04 14.63
N ASP A 75 -4.21 13.84 14.04
CA ASP A 75 -4.51 12.59 14.74
C ASP A 75 -3.51 12.40 15.89
N THR A 76 -4.03 12.42 17.10
CA THR A 76 -3.26 12.21 18.34
C THR A 76 -3.58 10.89 19.00
N SER A 77 -4.30 9.98 18.31
CA SER A 77 -4.64 8.68 18.84
C SER A 77 -3.40 7.85 19.16
N ARG A 78 -3.42 7.21 20.33
CA ARG A 78 -2.35 6.32 20.78
C ARG A 78 -2.10 5.19 19.76
N ALA A 79 -3.14 4.68 19.15
CA ALA A 79 -3.06 3.60 18.17
C ALA A 79 -2.22 4.00 16.95
N THR A 80 -2.42 5.20 16.39
CA THR A 80 -1.67 5.71 15.25
C THR A 80 -0.21 5.97 15.63
N PHE A 81 0.05 6.59 16.78
CA PHE A 81 1.43 6.80 17.25
C PHE A 81 2.17 5.48 17.45
N LEU A 82 1.58 4.46 18.08
CA LEU A 82 2.21 3.15 18.29
C LEU A 82 2.63 2.46 16.98
N ARG A 83 1.96 2.75 15.87
CA ARG A 83 2.32 2.16 14.58
C ARG A 83 3.58 2.77 13.98
N ILE A 84 3.87 4.06 14.23
CA ILE A 84 4.99 4.76 13.57
C ILE A 84 6.13 5.18 14.50
N ILE A 85 5.92 5.19 15.81
CA ILE A 85 6.86 5.81 16.77
C ILE A 85 8.29 5.26 16.68
N ASN A 86 8.46 3.99 16.30
CA ASN A 86 9.74 3.33 16.07
C ASN A 86 9.90 2.85 14.61
N LYS A 87 9.41 3.64 13.65
CA LYS A 87 9.57 3.35 12.22
C LYS A 87 9.97 4.61 11.46
N PRO A 88 11.27 4.94 11.37
CA PRO A 88 12.45 4.19 11.80
C PRO A 88 12.61 4.09 13.32
N SER A 89 13.60 3.27 13.73
CA SER A 89 13.87 3.01 15.15
C SER A 89 14.24 4.30 15.90
N ARG A 90 13.53 4.58 17.00
CA ARG A 90 13.77 5.73 17.89
C ARG A 90 13.96 5.32 19.34
N TYR A 91 13.91 4.01 19.60
CA TYR A 91 14.07 3.43 20.94
C TYR A 91 13.07 3.96 21.97
N ILE A 92 11.90 4.43 21.53
CA ILE A 92 10.83 4.89 22.40
C ILE A 92 10.02 3.67 22.86
N SER A 93 9.99 3.42 24.19
CA SER A 93 9.20 2.31 24.73
C SER A 93 7.70 2.54 24.46
N ARG A 94 7.02 1.48 24.02
CA ARG A 94 5.57 1.50 23.85
C ARG A 94 4.82 1.78 25.14
N ASP A 95 5.41 1.36 26.29
CA ASP A 95 4.85 1.57 27.63
C ASP A 95 4.96 3.02 28.09
N ALA A 96 5.73 3.87 27.41
CA ALA A 96 5.77 5.29 27.70
C ALA A 96 4.54 6.06 27.18
N LEU A 97 3.84 5.50 26.18
CA LEU A 97 2.61 6.07 25.64
C LEU A 97 1.41 5.58 26.46
N LEU A 98 1.10 6.29 27.54
CA LEU A 98 0.00 5.91 28.46
C LEU A 98 -1.33 6.56 28.09
N GLU A 99 -1.28 7.80 27.56
CA GLU A 99 -2.46 8.59 27.25
C GLU A 99 -3.04 8.27 25.86
N ASP A 100 -4.35 8.38 25.77
CA ASP A 100 -5.11 8.44 24.52
C ASP A 100 -6.17 9.54 24.65
N PRO A 101 -6.00 10.66 23.98
CA PRO A 101 -4.98 11.04 23.00
C PRO A 101 -3.56 11.18 23.58
N VAL A 102 -2.55 11.00 22.73
CA VAL A 102 -1.14 11.14 23.12
C VAL A 102 -0.84 12.60 23.48
N ASP A 103 -0.31 12.79 24.68
CA ASP A 103 0.19 14.08 25.18
C ASP A 103 1.73 14.10 25.05
N TYR A 104 2.23 14.94 24.15
CA TYR A 104 3.67 15.04 23.87
C TYR A 104 4.47 15.47 25.10
N ASP A 105 3.99 16.47 25.86
CA ASP A 105 4.73 17.02 27.00
C ASP A 105 4.85 15.98 28.13
N LYS A 106 3.78 15.23 28.37
CA LYS A 106 3.80 14.13 29.33
C LYS A 106 4.70 13.00 28.87
N LEU A 107 4.67 12.63 27.59
CA LEU A 107 5.54 11.62 27.02
C LEU A 107 7.01 12.04 27.15
N ARG A 108 7.34 13.27 26.76
CA ARG A 108 8.67 13.85 26.88
C ARG A 108 9.16 13.87 28.33
N PHE A 109 8.29 14.25 29.27
CA PHE A 109 8.61 14.24 30.70
C PHE A 109 8.93 12.83 31.23
N ARG A 110 8.19 11.80 30.81
CA ARG A 110 8.48 10.40 31.18
C ARG A 110 9.83 9.92 30.66
N LEU A 111 10.22 10.37 29.50
CA LEU A 111 11.47 9.97 28.83
C LEU A 111 12.68 10.81 29.27
N ARG A 112 12.52 11.84 30.11
CA ARG A 112 13.53 12.85 30.46
C ARG A 112 14.89 12.30 30.95
N ASN A 113 14.92 11.09 31.51
CA ASN A 113 16.15 10.44 31.97
C ASN A 113 16.92 9.71 30.84
N LYS A 114 16.43 9.76 29.60
CA LYS A 114 17.01 9.11 28.41
C LYS A 114 17.19 10.15 27.31
N GLU A 115 18.26 10.95 27.42
CA GLU A 115 18.50 12.12 26.56
C GLU A 115 18.36 11.80 25.07
N SER A 116 19.04 10.76 24.57
CA SER A 116 18.97 10.35 23.16
C SER A 116 17.56 9.96 22.69
N VAL A 117 16.72 9.41 23.60
CA VAL A 117 15.33 9.06 23.28
C VAL A 117 14.45 10.30 23.21
N VAL A 118 14.72 11.29 24.09
CA VAL A 118 14.05 12.60 24.05
C VAL A 118 14.39 13.33 22.77
N GLU A 119 15.65 13.37 22.35
CA GLU A 119 16.07 13.96 21.08
C GLU A 119 15.36 13.31 19.89
N ASN A 120 15.25 11.98 19.87
CA ASN A 120 14.53 11.25 18.82
C ASN A 120 13.02 11.57 18.82
N LEU A 121 12.41 11.77 19.99
CA LEU A 121 11.02 12.19 20.11
C LEU A 121 10.85 13.64 19.61
N ASP A 122 11.73 14.54 20.03
CA ASP A 122 11.70 15.96 19.62
C ASP A 122 11.87 16.08 18.09
N LYS A 123 12.77 15.26 17.49
CA LYS A 123 12.95 15.16 16.06
C LYS A 123 11.67 14.67 15.36
N LEU A 124 11.03 13.61 15.87
CA LEU A 124 9.77 13.13 15.33
C LEU A 124 8.71 14.25 15.30
N MET A 125 8.60 15.03 16.38
CA MET A 125 7.62 16.12 16.45
C MET A 125 7.97 17.27 15.51
N ALA A 126 9.26 17.55 15.28
CA ALA A 126 9.70 18.51 14.27
C ALA A 126 9.37 18.02 12.84
N ASP A 127 9.60 16.74 12.56
CA ASP A 127 9.26 16.10 11.28
C ASP A 127 7.74 16.18 11.01
N VAL A 128 6.91 15.90 12.02
CA VAL A 128 5.44 16.03 11.93
C VAL A 128 5.03 17.49 11.63
N LYS A 129 5.67 18.47 12.26
CA LYS A 129 5.42 19.90 11.96
C LYS A 129 5.77 20.25 10.52
N MET A 130 6.83 19.66 9.97
CA MET A 130 7.21 19.83 8.56
C MET A 130 6.19 19.19 7.64
N LEU A 131 5.76 17.94 7.91
CA LEU A 131 4.76 17.23 7.12
C LEU A 131 3.45 18.03 6.97
N ARG A 132 3.02 18.77 8.00
CA ARG A 132 1.82 19.63 7.95
C ARG A 132 1.85 20.67 6.82
N LYS A 133 3.02 21.04 6.35
CA LYS A 133 3.22 22.06 5.32
C LYS A 133 3.37 21.49 3.92
N LEU A 134 3.45 20.17 3.80
CA LEU A 134 3.71 19.50 2.54
C LEU A 134 2.42 18.93 1.94
N ARG A 135 2.34 18.93 0.62
CA ARG A 135 1.35 18.16 -0.14
C ARG A 135 1.65 16.66 -0.05
N PRO A 136 0.71 15.75 -0.37
CA PRO A 136 0.88 14.30 -0.20
C PRO A 136 2.16 13.73 -0.83
N TYR A 137 2.46 14.05 -2.08
CA TYR A 137 3.64 13.49 -2.75
C TYR A 137 4.98 14.01 -2.19
N PRO A 138 5.20 15.32 -2.00
CA PRO A 138 6.35 15.82 -1.25
C PRO A 138 6.47 15.24 0.16
N ALA A 139 5.35 15.01 0.86
CA ALA A 139 5.35 14.39 2.17
C ALA A 139 5.82 12.94 2.14
N LEU A 140 5.37 12.14 1.15
CA LEU A 140 5.87 10.78 0.93
C LEU A 140 7.40 10.79 0.77
N ASN A 141 7.94 11.67 -0.09
CA ASN A 141 9.38 11.77 -0.32
C ASN A 141 10.13 12.20 0.95
N PHE A 142 9.55 13.11 1.74
CA PHE A 142 10.13 13.52 3.02
C PHE A 142 10.16 12.36 4.02
N ILE A 143 9.09 11.58 4.13
CA ILE A 143 9.02 10.40 4.99
C ILE A 143 10.05 9.36 4.55
N ARG A 144 10.14 9.05 3.27
CA ARG A 144 11.07 8.05 2.72
C ARG A 144 12.52 8.43 2.98
N ASN A 145 12.92 9.65 2.61
CA ASN A 145 14.32 10.05 2.53
C ASN A 145 14.81 10.76 3.80
N PHE A 146 14.05 11.74 4.35
CA PHE A 146 14.51 12.59 5.45
C PHE A 146 14.16 12.01 6.82
N ILE A 147 12.98 11.45 6.98
CA ILE A 147 12.63 10.70 8.20
C ILE A 147 13.42 9.37 8.27
N GLY A 148 13.80 8.81 7.10
CA GLY A 148 14.60 7.60 6.99
C GLY A 148 13.73 6.33 6.92
N TYR A 149 12.53 6.44 6.37
CA TYR A 149 11.62 5.30 6.26
C TYR A 149 12.12 4.24 5.28
N ASP A 150 12.81 4.62 4.18
CA ASP A 150 13.40 3.66 3.24
C ASP A 150 14.52 2.84 3.91
N THR A 151 15.29 3.44 4.82
CA THR A 151 16.26 2.69 5.65
C THR A 151 15.55 1.67 6.54
N TYR A 152 14.45 2.08 7.19
CA TYR A 152 13.63 1.15 7.99
C TYR A 152 13.10 -0.02 7.14
N ILE A 153 12.63 0.23 5.92
CA ILE A 153 12.14 -0.83 5.00
C ILE A 153 13.28 -1.80 4.67
N LYS A 154 14.48 -1.29 4.40
CA LYS A 154 15.66 -2.13 4.13
C LYS A 154 15.99 -3.03 5.34
N ASP A 155 16.13 -2.44 6.53
CA ASP A 155 16.45 -3.17 7.76
C ASP A 155 15.37 -4.23 8.09
N TYR A 156 14.10 -3.88 7.87
CA TYR A 156 12.97 -4.78 8.05
C TYR A 156 13.03 -5.96 7.06
N ALA A 157 13.32 -5.71 5.80
CA ALA A 157 13.42 -6.73 4.76
C ALA A 157 14.59 -7.68 5.05
N GLU A 158 15.76 -7.16 5.41
CA GLU A 158 16.92 -7.96 5.82
C GLU A 158 16.60 -8.86 7.01
N TYR A 159 16.00 -8.29 8.08
CA TYR A 159 15.60 -9.05 9.26
C TYR A 159 14.60 -10.17 8.95
N ARG A 160 13.67 -9.94 8.02
CA ARG A 160 12.61 -10.90 7.64
C ARG A 160 13.01 -11.79 6.48
N GLN A 161 14.22 -11.64 5.92
CA GLN A 161 14.69 -12.34 4.73
C GLN A 161 13.74 -12.18 3.52
N LEU A 162 13.22 -10.94 3.34
CA LEU A 162 12.35 -10.54 2.25
C LEU A 162 13.11 -9.68 1.24
N ASP A 163 12.56 -9.53 0.04
CA ASP A 163 13.08 -8.59 -0.94
C ASP A 163 12.51 -7.17 -0.67
N ALA A 164 13.40 -6.21 -0.36
CA ALA A 164 13.01 -4.83 -0.14
C ALA A 164 12.46 -4.16 -1.42
N SER A 165 12.83 -4.65 -2.60
CA SER A 165 12.41 -4.08 -3.88
C SER A 165 10.88 -4.10 -4.04
N GLU A 166 10.21 -5.18 -3.61
CA GLU A 166 8.75 -5.27 -3.65
C GLU A 166 8.08 -4.16 -2.82
N MET A 167 8.66 -3.82 -1.68
CA MET A 167 8.12 -2.75 -0.80
C MET A 167 8.36 -1.36 -1.38
N TYR A 168 9.51 -1.15 -2.04
CA TYR A 168 9.79 0.10 -2.74
C TYR A 168 8.87 0.29 -3.94
N GLU A 169 8.61 -0.76 -4.73
CA GLU A 169 7.65 -0.71 -5.84
C GLU A 169 6.25 -0.31 -5.36
N VAL A 170 5.80 -0.84 -4.22
CA VAL A 170 4.53 -0.47 -3.59
C VAL A 170 4.49 1.01 -3.21
N LEU A 171 5.58 1.53 -2.64
CA LEU A 171 5.69 2.95 -2.27
C LEU A 171 5.76 3.85 -3.52
N ASP A 172 6.42 3.39 -4.59
CA ASP A 172 6.51 4.12 -5.86
C ASP A 172 5.15 4.15 -6.57
N GLU A 173 4.41 3.03 -6.56
CA GLU A 173 3.03 2.98 -7.08
C GLU A 173 2.11 3.94 -6.30
N PHE A 174 2.21 3.93 -4.97
CA PHE A 174 1.50 4.88 -4.12
C PHE A 174 1.87 6.33 -4.48
N GLY A 175 3.17 6.61 -4.63
CA GLY A 175 3.66 7.93 -5.04
C GLY A 175 3.09 8.39 -6.39
N TYR A 176 3.00 7.48 -7.36
CA TYR A 176 2.41 7.77 -8.66
C TYR A 176 0.92 8.15 -8.54
N MET A 177 0.16 7.45 -7.70
CA MET A 177 -1.27 7.72 -7.51
C MET A 177 -1.56 9.07 -6.85
N ILE A 178 -0.67 9.53 -5.95
CA ILE A 178 -0.88 10.76 -5.16
C ILE A 178 -0.13 11.98 -5.71
N LYS A 179 0.53 11.83 -6.87
CA LYS A 179 1.48 12.82 -7.39
C LYS A 179 0.88 14.22 -7.55
N ASP A 180 -0.35 14.28 -8.04
CA ASP A 180 -1.05 15.53 -8.38
C ASP A 180 -2.04 15.98 -7.29
N MET A 181 -2.08 15.28 -6.15
CA MET A 181 -2.98 15.64 -5.05
C MET A 181 -2.48 16.85 -4.28
N GLU A 182 -3.38 17.79 -4.01
CA GLU A 182 -3.06 19.07 -3.40
C GLU A 182 -3.15 19.07 -1.88
N SER A 183 -3.92 18.13 -1.28
CA SER A 183 -4.13 18.08 0.16
C SER A 183 -4.26 16.65 0.71
N TYR A 184 -4.01 16.51 2.01
CA TYR A 184 -4.27 15.23 2.70
C TYR A 184 -5.77 14.90 2.75
N ALA A 185 -6.64 15.89 2.80
CA ALA A 185 -8.09 15.67 2.78
C ALA A 185 -8.51 15.01 1.47
N GLU A 186 -8.03 15.54 0.34
CA GLU A 186 -8.22 14.93 -0.98
C GLU A 186 -7.69 13.48 -1.03
N LEU A 187 -6.49 13.24 -0.52
CA LEU A 187 -5.90 11.91 -0.45
C LEU A 187 -6.78 10.93 0.33
N PHE A 188 -7.25 11.29 1.53
CA PHE A 188 -8.05 10.37 2.34
C PHE A 188 -9.45 10.15 1.76
N THR A 189 -10.07 11.17 1.17
CA THR A 189 -11.32 11.01 0.41
C THR A 189 -11.13 10.03 -0.75
N PHE A 190 -10.07 10.22 -1.54
CA PHE A 190 -9.73 9.31 -2.64
C PHE A 190 -9.53 7.87 -2.16
N ILE A 191 -8.84 7.66 -1.03
CA ILE A 191 -8.62 6.32 -0.47
C ILE A 191 -9.95 5.66 -0.11
N ASP A 192 -10.89 6.39 0.50
CA ASP A 192 -12.19 5.87 0.89
C ASP A 192 -13.04 5.52 -0.34
N GLU A 193 -13.11 6.40 -1.33
CA GLU A 193 -13.78 6.14 -2.61
C GLU A 193 -13.19 4.95 -3.36
N TYR A 194 -11.86 4.84 -3.38
CA TYR A 194 -11.16 3.72 -4.01
C TYR A 194 -11.50 2.37 -3.33
N LYS A 195 -11.56 2.35 -2.00
CA LYS A 195 -11.97 1.17 -1.23
C LYS A 195 -13.40 0.74 -1.56
N GLU A 196 -14.31 1.69 -1.64
CA GLU A 196 -15.70 1.42 -2.01
C GLU A 196 -15.81 0.89 -3.46
N GLN A 197 -15.07 1.48 -4.39
CA GLN A 197 -15.03 1.02 -5.78
C GLN A 197 -14.49 -0.41 -5.88
N LEU A 198 -13.40 -0.72 -5.17
CA LEU A 198 -12.85 -2.08 -5.12
C LEU A 198 -13.86 -3.09 -4.57
N ALA A 199 -14.56 -2.75 -3.48
CA ALA A 199 -15.56 -3.62 -2.89
C ALA A 199 -16.73 -3.89 -3.85
N ARG A 200 -17.26 -2.84 -4.51
CA ARG A 200 -18.33 -2.96 -5.52
C ARG A 200 -17.88 -3.77 -6.74
N GLN A 201 -16.61 -3.63 -7.14
CA GLN A 201 -16.04 -4.33 -8.29
C GLN A 201 -15.82 -5.81 -7.98
N GLN A 202 -15.37 -6.14 -6.76
CA GLN A 202 -15.24 -7.53 -6.29
C GLN A 202 -16.59 -8.24 -6.26
N GLU A 203 -17.65 -7.57 -5.79
CA GLU A 203 -18.99 -8.12 -5.76
C GLU A 203 -19.53 -8.39 -7.18
N LYS A 204 -19.33 -7.43 -8.11
CA LYS A 204 -19.70 -7.60 -9.52
C LYS A 204 -18.89 -8.70 -10.21
N ASN A 205 -17.62 -8.85 -9.89
CA ASN A 205 -16.75 -9.83 -10.52
C ASN A 205 -17.00 -11.26 -10.01
N ARG A 206 -17.49 -11.44 -8.79
CA ARG A 206 -17.93 -12.76 -8.27
C ARG A 206 -19.05 -13.40 -9.13
N MET A 207 -19.81 -12.59 -9.83
CA MET A 207 -20.94 -13.05 -10.67
C MET A 207 -20.62 -13.10 -12.17
N ARG A 208 -19.45 -12.65 -12.60
CA ARG A 208 -19.08 -12.60 -14.02
C ARG A 208 -18.15 -13.76 -14.37
N LYS A 209 -18.47 -14.43 -15.48
CA LYS A 209 -17.54 -15.34 -16.14
C LYS A 209 -16.56 -14.54 -16.99
N GLY A 210 -15.28 -14.62 -16.67
CA GLY A 210 -14.24 -13.83 -17.36
C GLY A 210 -12.87 -14.46 -17.21
N VAL A 211 -11.83 -13.78 -17.71
CA VAL A 211 -10.44 -14.23 -17.59
C VAL A 211 -10.07 -14.36 -16.10
N ASN A 212 -9.52 -15.50 -15.74
CA ASN A 212 -9.17 -15.78 -14.34
C ASN A 212 -7.81 -15.16 -14.00
N LEU A 213 -7.80 -14.20 -13.09
CA LEU A 213 -6.56 -13.61 -12.53
C LEU A 213 -6.32 -14.25 -11.16
N MET A 214 -5.19 -14.95 -10.99
CA MET A 214 -4.90 -15.67 -9.75
C MET A 214 -3.42 -15.89 -9.54
N THR A 215 -3.04 -16.14 -8.28
CA THR A 215 -1.66 -16.55 -7.99
C THR A 215 -1.41 -17.98 -8.47
N MET A 216 -0.13 -18.31 -8.74
CA MET A 216 0.27 -19.70 -9.03
C MET A 216 -0.19 -20.67 -7.93
N HIS A 217 -0.25 -20.19 -6.68
CA HIS A 217 -0.69 -21.01 -5.55
C HIS A 217 -2.21 -21.29 -5.61
N SER A 218 -3.00 -20.27 -5.92
CA SER A 218 -4.47 -20.39 -6.03
C SER A 218 -4.90 -21.19 -7.27
N ALA A 219 -4.04 -21.29 -8.28
CA ALA A 219 -4.29 -22.07 -9.50
C ALA A 219 -4.08 -23.59 -9.30
N LYS A 220 -3.53 -24.02 -8.17
CA LYS A 220 -3.23 -25.44 -7.94
C LYS A 220 -4.51 -26.27 -7.97
N GLY A 221 -4.54 -27.24 -8.91
CA GLY A 221 -5.68 -28.15 -9.07
C GLY A 221 -6.82 -27.59 -9.97
N LEU A 222 -6.61 -26.42 -10.58
CA LEU A 222 -7.53 -25.88 -11.58
C LEU A 222 -6.98 -26.14 -13.01
N GLU A 223 -7.89 -26.24 -13.97
CA GLU A 223 -7.59 -26.51 -15.38
C GLU A 223 -8.11 -25.38 -16.26
N PHE A 224 -7.28 -24.90 -17.18
CA PHE A 224 -7.61 -23.84 -18.14
C PHE A 224 -7.12 -24.22 -19.54
N ASP A 225 -7.86 -23.78 -20.57
CA ASP A 225 -7.47 -24.04 -21.97
C ASP A 225 -6.26 -23.19 -22.38
N THR A 226 -6.11 -21.99 -21.77
CA THR A 226 -4.97 -21.10 -22.02
C THR A 226 -4.50 -20.47 -20.71
N VAL A 227 -3.19 -20.49 -20.48
CA VAL A 227 -2.54 -19.89 -19.32
C VAL A 227 -1.45 -18.93 -19.76
N TYR A 228 -1.46 -17.73 -19.17
CA TYR A 228 -0.42 -16.71 -19.31
C TYR A 228 0.33 -16.60 -17.98
N ILE A 229 1.67 -16.51 -18.01
CA ILE A 229 2.55 -16.44 -16.83
C ILE A 229 3.47 -15.23 -16.99
#